data_a7a690f4b85bc05054f8bdacc9bbf916
#
_entry.id   a7a690f4b85bc05054f8bdacc9bbf916
#
_cell.length_a   1.000
_cell.length_b   1.000
_cell.length_c   1.000
_cell.angle_alpha   90.00
_cell.angle_beta   90.00
_cell.angle_gamma   90.00
#
_symmetry.space_group_name_H-M   'P 1'
#
loop_
_entity.id
_entity.type
_entity.pdbx_description
1 polymer ?
#
loop_
_entity_poly.entity_id
_entity_poly.type
_entity_poly.pdbx_seq_one_letter_code
_entity_poly.pdbx_strand_id
1 'polypeptide(L)'
;MAEVSLELKEIKKSFTEGEAVLDNISLEISKGEFITLLGSSGCGKTTTLRIIAGLEQPDAGSVWLDGREVTGLEPNQRDVNTVFQNYALFPHMNVAENIGYGLKLKKVPKSEIRKKVSQMLELVQLEGYEKRKPSELSGGQKQRVAIARALVNNPKVLLLDEPLGALDLQLRRAMQIELKHLQKKLGITFIYITHDQEEAINMSDRIAVMRDGRIGQIGTPDEIYNHPK
;
A
#
# COMPACT_ATOMS: atom_id res chain seq x y z
N MET A 1 -5.69 -19.07 15.73
CA MET A 1 -4.84 -17.86 15.62
C MET A 1 -4.97 -17.38 14.17
N ALA A 2 -5.11 -16.07 13.93
CA ALA A 2 -5.12 -15.52 12.58
C ALA A 2 -3.76 -15.81 11.92
N GLU A 3 -3.78 -16.15 10.62
CA GLU A 3 -2.56 -16.38 9.85
C GLU A 3 -1.86 -15.04 9.62
N VAL A 4 -0.56 -14.93 9.96
CA VAL A 4 0.23 -13.71 9.80
C VAL A 4 0.68 -13.59 8.34
N SER A 5 0.37 -12.47 7.69
CA SER A 5 0.78 -12.15 6.32
C SER A 5 2.10 -11.41 6.28
N LEU A 6 2.31 -10.46 7.19
CA LEU A 6 3.54 -9.66 7.27
C LEU A 6 3.97 -9.49 8.73
N GLU A 7 5.27 -9.60 8.97
CA GLU A 7 5.88 -9.36 10.26
C GLU A 7 7.14 -8.51 10.12
N LEU A 8 7.20 -7.46 10.92
CA LEU A 8 8.40 -6.64 11.13
C LEU A 8 8.97 -6.99 12.51
N LYS A 9 10.25 -7.32 12.58
CA LYS A 9 10.96 -7.65 13.83
C LYS A 9 12.07 -6.65 14.07
N GLU A 10 11.90 -5.82 15.08
CA GLU A 10 12.93 -4.92 15.63
C GLU A 10 13.63 -4.05 14.56
N ILE A 11 12.85 -3.55 13.58
CA ILE A 11 13.38 -2.76 12.48
C ILE A 11 13.99 -1.46 13.00
N LYS A 12 15.24 -1.20 12.60
CA LYS A 12 15.95 0.06 12.85
C LYS A 12 16.43 0.64 11.51
N LYS A 13 16.40 1.98 11.42
CA LYS A 13 16.92 2.71 10.26
C LYS A 13 17.38 4.11 10.62
N SER A 14 18.57 4.45 10.17
CA SER A 14 19.13 5.80 10.23
C SER A 14 19.64 6.18 8.83
N PHE A 15 19.49 7.45 8.44
CA PHE A 15 20.07 7.97 7.20
C PHE A 15 21.30 8.84 7.49
N THR A 16 21.37 9.39 8.69
CA THR A 16 22.48 10.20 9.18
C THR A 16 22.99 9.59 10.50
N GLU A 17 24.27 9.62 10.72
CA GLU A 17 24.89 9.09 11.94
C GLU A 17 24.30 9.80 13.18
N GLY A 18 23.72 9.04 14.10
CA GLY A 18 23.09 9.54 15.33
C GLY A 18 21.61 9.91 15.23
N GLU A 19 20.98 9.94 14.05
CA GLU A 19 19.55 10.21 13.87
C GLU A 19 18.78 8.97 13.41
N ALA A 20 18.17 8.26 14.36
CA ALA A 20 17.31 7.13 14.03
C ALA A 20 15.95 7.62 13.47
N VAL A 21 15.64 7.24 12.23
CA VAL A 21 14.32 7.46 11.61
C VAL A 21 13.34 6.37 12.02
N LEU A 22 13.83 5.14 12.24
CA LEU A 22 13.08 4.04 12.83
C LEU A 22 13.89 3.45 13.98
N ASP A 23 13.23 3.29 15.13
CA ASP A 23 13.85 2.74 16.32
C ASP A 23 12.99 1.62 16.89
N ASN A 24 13.39 0.39 16.57
CA ASN A 24 12.80 -0.84 17.09
C ASN A 24 11.32 -1.04 16.71
N ILE A 25 10.98 -0.90 15.41
CA ILE A 25 9.63 -1.16 14.92
C ILE A 25 9.39 -2.66 14.86
N SER A 26 8.42 -3.13 15.66
CA SER A 26 7.89 -4.49 15.60
C SER A 26 6.38 -4.45 15.35
N LEU A 27 5.91 -5.21 14.35
CA LEU A 27 4.50 -5.19 13.92
C LEU A 27 4.14 -6.51 13.26
N GLU A 28 3.06 -7.13 13.72
CA GLU A 28 2.44 -8.28 13.06
C GLU A 28 1.13 -7.87 12.40
N ILE A 29 0.94 -8.28 11.14
CA ILE A 29 -0.23 -7.97 10.32
C ILE A 29 -0.84 -9.28 9.86
N SER A 30 -2.13 -9.46 10.12
CA SER A 30 -2.88 -10.65 9.76
C SER A 30 -3.23 -10.67 8.29
N LYS A 31 -3.44 -11.85 7.73
CA LYS A 31 -3.87 -12.03 6.35
C LYS A 31 -5.25 -11.43 6.12
N GLY A 32 -5.38 -10.64 5.06
CA GLY A 32 -6.63 -9.95 4.73
C GLY A 32 -6.98 -8.79 5.66
N GLU A 33 -6.04 -8.31 6.50
CA GLU A 33 -6.22 -7.16 7.37
C GLU A 33 -6.04 -5.86 6.61
N PHE A 34 -6.82 -4.85 6.94
CA PHE A 34 -6.61 -3.46 6.57
C PHE A 34 -5.99 -2.73 7.77
N ILE A 35 -4.68 -2.51 7.74
CA ILE A 35 -3.97 -1.78 8.80
C ILE A 35 -3.50 -0.41 8.32
N THR A 36 -3.66 0.60 9.17
CA THR A 36 -3.16 1.95 8.91
C THR A 36 -1.98 2.30 9.80
N LEU A 37 -0.90 2.81 9.21
CA LEU A 37 0.17 3.51 9.91
C LEU A 37 -0.20 4.99 9.98
N LEU A 38 -0.58 5.47 11.16
CA LEU A 38 -1.00 6.83 11.43
C LEU A 38 0.10 7.60 12.16
N GLY A 39 0.33 8.86 11.80
CA GLY A 39 1.27 9.74 12.52
C GLY A 39 1.61 10.99 11.73
N SER A 40 2.33 11.92 12.37
CA SER A 40 2.78 13.17 11.75
C SER A 40 3.78 12.93 10.61
N SER A 41 4.00 13.94 9.77
CA SER A 41 5.07 13.90 8.77
C SER A 41 6.42 13.70 9.45
N GLY A 42 7.29 12.87 8.84
CA GLY A 42 8.63 12.59 9.35
C GLY A 42 8.71 11.53 10.46
N CYS A 43 7.60 10.98 10.96
CA CYS A 43 7.65 9.96 12.03
C CYS A 43 8.08 8.54 11.58
N GLY A 44 8.46 8.35 10.30
CA GLY A 44 9.00 7.07 9.81
C GLY A 44 8.04 6.19 8.99
N LYS A 45 6.78 6.59 8.75
CA LYS A 45 5.77 5.78 8.03
C LYS A 45 6.23 5.36 6.62
N THR A 46 6.61 6.33 5.79
CA THR A 46 7.08 6.07 4.41
C THR A 46 8.37 5.25 4.41
N THR A 47 9.27 5.46 5.37
CA THR A 47 10.48 4.63 5.52
C THR A 47 10.11 3.18 5.86
N THR A 48 9.16 2.96 6.78
CA THR A 48 8.65 1.62 7.11
C THR A 48 8.06 0.94 5.87
N LEU A 49 7.23 1.66 5.10
CA LEU A 49 6.64 1.14 3.86
C LEU A 49 7.72 0.79 2.83
N ARG A 50 8.75 1.65 2.65
CA ARG A 50 9.85 1.41 1.72
C ARG A 50 10.67 0.17 2.10
N ILE A 51 10.87 -0.07 3.40
CA ILE A 51 11.53 -1.28 3.92
C ILE A 51 10.70 -2.53 3.61
N ILE A 52 9.38 -2.49 3.82
CA ILE A 52 8.48 -3.59 3.46
C ILE A 52 8.52 -3.86 1.96
N ALA A 53 8.52 -2.82 1.14
CA ALA A 53 8.60 -2.93 -0.32
C ALA A 53 9.96 -3.41 -0.84
N GLY A 54 11.03 -3.40 -0.02
CA GLY A 54 12.40 -3.68 -0.44
C GLY A 54 13.08 -2.53 -1.18
N LEU A 55 12.50 -1.32 -1.12
CA LEU A 55 13.05 -0.10 -1.70
C LEU A 55 14.07 0.58 -0.78
N GLU A 56 14.14 0.14 0.47
CA GLU A 56 15.08 0.57 1.49
C GLU A 56 15.50 -0.64 2.33
N GLN A 57 16.78 -0.71 2.71
CA GLN A 57 17.28 -1.76 3.59
C GLN A 57 17.27 -1.27 5.04
N PRO A 58 16.76 -2.06 6.00
CA PRO A 58 16.90 -1.73 7.41
C PRO A 58 18.38 -1.88 7.85
N ASP A 59 18.80 -1.12 8.85
CA ASP A 59 20.13 -1.24 9.44
C ASP A 59 20.19 -2.41 10.44
N ALA A 60 19.04 -2.77 11.02
CA ALA A 60 18.85 -3.94 11.86
C ALA A 60 17.40 -4.42 11.80
N GLY A 61 17.15 -5.66 12.24
CA GLY A 61 15.85 -6.28 12.22
C GLY A 61 15.56 -7.02 10.93
N SER A 62 14.35 -7.57 10.81
CA SER A 62 13.96 -8.39 9.66
C SER A 62 12.51 -8.22 9.25
N VAL A 63 12.24 -8.44 7.95
CA VAL A 63 10.91 -8.40 7.32
C VAL A 63 10.53 -9.80 6.87
N TRP A 64 9.34 -10.25 7.25
CA TRP A 64 8.82 -11.57 6.93
C TRP A 64 7.48 -11.45 6.19
N LEU A 65 7.31 -12.23 5.13
CA LEU A 65 6.06 -12.35 4.38
C LEU A 65 5.62 -13.82 4.37
N ASP A 66 4.43 -14.10 4.87
CA ASP A 66 3.87 -15.46 5.00
C ASP A 66 4.89 -16.46 5.59
N GLY A 67 5.56 -16.08 6.68
CA GLY A 67 6.54 -16.91 7.38
C GLY A 67 7.90 -17.07 6.67
N ARG A 68 8.13 -16.36 5.54
CA ARG A 68 9.41 -16.34 4.84
C ARG A 68 10.11 -15.00 5.06
N GLU A 69 11.39 -15.03 5.44
CA GLU A 69 12.19 -13.82 5.51
C GLU A 69 12.47 -13.26 4.11
N VAL A 70 12.23 -11.93 3.95
CA VAL A 70 12.40 -11.22 2.68
C VAL A 70 13.31 -9.99 2.81
N THR A 71 13.97 -9.80 3.94
CA THR A 71 14.78 -8.61 4.26
C THR A 71 15.79 -8.27 3.16
N GLY A 72 16.56 -9.26 2.71
CA GLY A 72 17.58 -9.10 1.67
C GLY A 72 17.08 -9.24 0.23
N LEU A 73 15.77 -9.42 0.00
CA LEU A 73 15.23 -9.59 -1.34
C LEU A 73 14.97 -8.24 -2.02
N GLU A 74 15.27 -8.18 -3.32
CA GLU A 74 14.92 -7.06 -4.18
C GLU A 74 13.39 -6.84 -4.28
N PRO A 75 12.89 -5.63 -4.56
CA PRO A 75 11.46 -5.33 -4.64
C PRO A 75 10.66 -6.25 -5.58
N ASN A 76 11.25 -6.62 -6.72
CA ASN A 76 10.61 -7.49 -7.71
C ASN A 76 10.53 -8.97 -7.30
N GLN A 77 11.19 -9.35 -6.23
CA GLN A 77 11.19 -10.70 -5.66
C GLN A 77 10.22 -10.85 -4.48
N ARG A 78 9.58 -9.75 -4.05
CA ARG A 78 8.60 -9.73 -2.97
C ARG A 78 7.18 -9.74 -3.54
N ASP A 79 6.28 -10.49 -2.91
CA ASP A 79 4.85 -10.52 -3.27
C ASP A 79 4.11 -9.29 -2.71
N VAL A 80 4.71 -8.12 -2.89
CA VAL A 80 4.22 -6.83 -2.41
C VAL A 80 4.18 -5.84 -3.58
N ASN A 81 3.12 -5.05 -3.67
CA ASN A 81 3.05 -3.95 -4.63
C ASN A 81 2.72 -2.64 -3.92
N THR A 82 3.19 -1.52 -4.47
CA THR A 82 3.04 -0.19 -3.88
C THR A 82 2.27 0.74 -4.81
N VAL A 83 1.31 1.48 -4.25
CA VAL A 83 0.68 2.65 -4.85
C VAL A 83 1.26 3.88 -4.16
N PHE A 84 1.97 4.71 -4.92
CA PHE A 84 2.62 5.92 -4.42
C PHE A 84 1.65 7.11 -4.39
N GLN A 85 1.93 8.11 -3.58
CA GLN A 85 1.14 9.33 -3.42
C GLN A 85 0.85 10.07 -4.74
N ASN A 86 1.82 10.09 -5.66
CA ASN A 86 1.69 10.70 -7.00
C ASN A 86 1.18 9.73 -8.06
N TYR A 87 0.69 8.53 -7.64
CA TYR A 87 0.24 7.42 -8.48
C TYR A 87 1.31 6.83 -9.40
N ALA A 88 2.38 7.54 -9.71
CA ALA A 88 3.52 7.14 -10.55
C ALA A 88 3.11 6.42 -11.85
N LEU A 89 2.05 6.90 -12.53
CA LEU A 89 1.63 6.38 -13.82
C LEU A 89 2.65 6.76 -14.90
N PHE A 90 2.92 5.85 -15.83
CA PHE A 90 3.79 6.09 -16.97
C PHE A 90 3.07 7.03 -17.97
N PRO A 91 3.51 8.28 -18.15
CA PRO A 91 2.76 9.27 -18.90
C PRO A 91 2.72 8.99 -20.41
N HIS A 92 3.69 8.25 -20.94
CA HIS A 92 3.81 7.85 -22.34
C HIS A 92 3.00 6.61 -22.70
N MET A 93 2.48 5.89 -21.70
CA MET A 93 1.66 4.68 -21.84
C MET A 93 0.18 5.02 -21.66
N ASN A 94 -0.71 4.29 -22.36
CA ASN A 94 -2.13 4.34 -22.09
C ASN A 94 -2.50 3.55 -20.81
N VAL A 95 -3.79 3.56 -20.45
CA VAL A 95 -4.31 2.88 -19.24
C VAL A 95 -4.05 1.37 -19.29
N ALA A 96 -4.35 0.71 -20.41
CA ALA A 96 -4.13 -0.73 -20.55
C ALA A 96 -2.64 -1.10 -20.45
N GLU A 97 -1.77 -0.29 -21.04
CA GLU A 97 -0.32 -0.48 -20.97
C GLU A 97 0.23 -0.26 -19.56
N ASN A 98 -0.28 0.76 -18.85
CA ASN A 98 0.07 0.99 -17.44
C ASN A 98 -0.29 -0.23 -16.59
N ILE A 99 -1.53 -0.71 -16.67
CA ILE A 99 -2.00 -1.86 -15.88
C ILE A 99 -1.22 -3.12 -16.25
N GLY A 100 -1.05 -3.41 -17.54
CA GLY A 100 -0.41 -4.61 -18.04
C GLY A 100 1.12 -4.63 -17.94
N TYR A 101 1.76 -3.53 -17.49
CA TYR A 101 3.22 -3.37 -17.54
C TYR A 101 3.97 -4.47 -16.78
N GLY A 102 3.58 -4.76 -15.54
CA GLY A 102 4.21 -5.80 -14.72
C GLY A 102 4.10 -7.20 -15.33
N LEU A 103 2.95 -7.52 -15.94
CA LEU A 103 2.74 -8.79 -16.63
C LEU A 103 3.62 -8.90 -17.88
N LYS A 104 3.83 -7.78 -18.60
CA LYS A 104 4.72 -7.73 -19.77
C LYS A 104 6.17 -8.02 -19.37
N LEU A 105 6.64 -7.46 -18.24
CA LEU A 105 7.99 -7.75 -17.71
C LEU A 105 8.14 -9.23 -17.33
N LYS A 106 7.09 -9.85 -16.80
CA LYS A 106 7.03 -11.28 -16.48
C LYS A 106 6.86 -12.16 -17.74
N LYS A 107 6.90 -11.58 -18.96
CA LYS A 107 6.75 -12.26 -20.26
C LYS A 107 5.44 -13.07 -20.39
N VAL A 108 4.37 -12.63 -19.72
CA VAL A 108 3.03 -13.22 -19.87
C VAL A 108 2.53 -13.04 -21.30
N PRO A 109 1.84 -14.04 -21.91
CA PRO A 109 1.29 -13.94 -23.25
C PRO A 109 0.33 -12.75 -23.42
N LYS A 110 0.40 -12.06 -24.59
CA LYS A 110 -0.42 -10.86 -24.86
C LYS A 110 -1.94 -11.09 -24.68
N SER A 111 -2.43 -12.27 -25.03
CA SER A 111 -3.85 -12.64 -24.88
C SER A 111 -4.27 -12.66 -23.39
N GLU A 112 -3.41 -13.22 -22.55
CA GLU A 112 -3.64 -13.29 -21.09
C GLU A 112 -3.52 -11.90 -20.45
N ILE A 113 -2.55 -11.08 -20.86
CA ILE A 113 -2.44 -9.69 -20.42
C ILE A 113 -3.72 -8.93 -20.71
N ARG A 114 -4.26 -9.03 -21.94
CA ARG A 114 -5.52 -8.35 -22.31
C ARG A 114 -6.67 -8.79 -21.42
N LYS A 115 -6.81 -10.10 -21.16
CA LYS A 115 -7.86 -10.63 -20.29
C LYS A 115 -7.74 -10.09 -18.86
N LYS A 116 -6.52 -10.13 -18.27
CA LYS A 116 -6.29 -9.61 -16.90
C LYS A 116 -6.50 -8.10 -16.82
N VAL A 117 -6.06 -7.34 -17.81
CA VAL A 117 -6.29 -5.89 -17.88
C VAL A 117 -7.79 -5.56 -17.93
N SER A 118 -8.57 -6.27 -18.76
CA SER A 118 -10.03 -6.09 -18.82
C SER A 118 -10.70 -6.38 -17.47
N GLN A 119 -10.31 -7.46 -16.79
CA GLN A 119 -10.81 -7.79 -15.46
C GLN A 119 -10.44 -6.72 -14.40
N MET A 120 -9.24 -6.15 -14.48
CA MET A 120 -8.84 -5.08 -13.58
C MET A 120 -9.61 -3.79 -13.84
N LEU A 121 -9.88 -3.45 -15.11
CA LEU A 121 -10.68 -2.27 -15.47
C LEU A 121 -12.12 -2.39 -14.99
N GLU A 122 -12.74 -3.58 -15.13
CA GLU A 122 -14.05 -3.88 -14.57
C GLU A 122 -14.04 -3.75 -13.03
N LEU A 123 -12.99 -4.29 -12.37
CA LEU A 123 -12.84 -4.25 -10.92
C LEU A 123 -12.81 -2.81 -10.37
N VAL A 124 -12.13 -1.90 -11.08
CA VAL A 124 -11.99 -0.49 -10.70
C VAL A 124 -12.96 0.45 -11.42
N GLN A 125 -13.98 -0.09 -12.11
CA GLN A 125 -15.05 0.66 -12.80
C GLN A 125 -14.51 1.68 -13.84
N LEU A 126 -13.56 1.24 -14.67
CA LEU A 126 -12.94 2.02 -15.73
C LEU A 126 -13.01 1.31 -17.10
N GLU A 127 -14.08 0.53 -17.36
CA GLU A 127 -14.33 -0.07 -18.67
C GLU A 127 -14.40 1.02 -19.75
N GLY A 128 -13.81 0.76 -20.90
CA GLY A 128 -13.74 1.70 -22.03
C GLY A 128 -12.61 2.75 -21.92
N TYR A 129 -11.81 2.73 -20.86
CA TYR A 129 -10.70 3.67 -20.66
C TYR A 129 -9.35 3.14 -21.18
N GLU A 130 -9.28 1.96 -21.77
CA GLU A 130 -8.08 1.21 -22.14
C GLU A 130 -7.07 2.07 -22.92
N LYS A 131 -7.57 2.88 -23.85
CA LYS A 131 -6.76 3.69 -24.79
C LYS A 131 -6.42 5.08 -24.28
N ARG A 132 -7.03 5.55 -23.19
CA ARG A 132 -6.77 6.89 -22.64
C ARG A 132 -5.38 6.98 -22.05
N LYS A 133 -4.79 8.18 -22.12
CA LYS A 133 -3.52 8.50 -21.49
C LYS A 133 -3.75 9.05 -20.06
N PRO A 134 -2.78 8.97 -19.15
CA PRO A 134 -2.88 9.54 -17.81
C PRO A 134 -3.27 11.03 -17.78
N SER A 135 -2.87 11.81 -18.80
CA SER A 135 -3.23 13.23 -18.93
C SER A 135 -4.73 13.49 -19.16
N GLU A 136 -5.46 12.48 -19.61
CA GLU A 136 -6.90 12.54 -19.91
C GLU A 136 -7.77 12.06 -18.74
N LEU A 137 -7.15 11.73 -17.59
CA LEU A 137 -7.81 11.17 -16.41
C LEU A 137 -7.91 12.18 -15.27
N SER A 138 -9.03 12.14 -14.54
CA SER A 138 -9.16 12.83 -13.26
C SER A 138 -8.23 12.21 -12.19
N GLY A 139 -8.05 12.91 -11.04
CA GLY A 139 -7.26 12.39 -9.92
C GLY A 139 -7.71 11.02 -9.44
N GLY A 140 -9.01 10.84 -9.20
CA GLY A 140 -9.57 9.55 -8.79
C GLY A 140 -9.42 8.45 -9.84
N GLN A 141 -9.55 8.78 -11.13
CA GLN A 141 -9.32 7.83 -12.21
C GLN A 141 -7.84 7.40 -12.28
N LYS A 142 -6.90 8.33 -12.11
CA LYS A 142 -5.46 8.00 -12.03
C LYS A 142 -5.17 7.06 -10.87
N GLN A 143 -5.77 7.31 -9.72
CA GLN A 143 -5.65 6.45 -8.55
C GLN A 143 -6.17 5.03 -8.82
N ARG A 144 -7.36 4.89 -9.39
CA ARG A 144 -7.96 3.60 -9.77
C ARG A 144 -7.06 2.83 -10.75
N VAL A 145 -6.46 3.50 -11.74
CA VAL A 145 -5.48 2.89 -12.65
C VAL A 145 -4.24 2.43 -11.90
N ALA A 146 -3.71 3.21 -10.95
CA ALA A 146 -2.56 2.83 -10.14
C ALA A 146 -2.84 1.61 -9.26
N ILE A 147 -4.03 1.55 -8.65
CA ILE A 147 -4.51 0.39 -7.89
C ILE A 147 -4.63 -0.84 -8.79
N ALA A 148 -5.30 -0.72 -9.95
CA ALA A 148 -5.42 -1.81 -10.92
C ALA A 148 -4.05 -2.33 -11.39
N ARG A 149 -3.09 -1.44 -11.65
CA ARG A 149 -1.70 -1.79 -11.99
C ARG A 149 -0.99 -2.55 -10.87
N ALA A 150 -1.24 -2.18 -9.62
CA ALA A 150 -0.67 -2.88 -8.47
C ALA A 150 -1.32 -4.26 -8.28
N LEU A 151 -2.63 -4.38 -8.46
CA LEU A 151 -3.40 -5.60 -8.23
C LEU A 151 -3.26 -6.66 -9.32
N VAL A 152 -2.99 -6.26 -10.58
CA VAL A 152 -2.92 -7.19 -11.73
C VAL A 152 -1.88 -8.31 -11.55
N ASN A 153 -0.89 -8.08 -10.70
CA ASN A 153 0.16 -9.05 -10.37
C ASN A 153 -0.23 -10.01 -9.24
N ASN A 154 -1.45 -9.91 -8.68
CA ASN A 154 -1.94 -10.67 -7.54
C ASN A 154 -0.99 -10.62 -6.33
N PRO A 155 -0.67 -9.43 -5.79
CA PRO A 155 0.20 -9.32 -4.62
C PRO A 155 -0.49 -9.89 -3.38
N LYS A 156 0.30 -10.38 -2.43
CA LYS A 156 -0.20 -10.77 -1.09
C LYS A 156 -0.47 -9.56 -0.21
N VAL A 157 0.33 -8.52 -0.38
CA VAL A 157 0.24 -7.26 0.37
C VAL A 157 0.21 -6.09 -0.60
N LEU A 158 -0.75 -5.18 -0.42
CA LEU A 158 -0.81 -3.89 -1.12
C LEU A 158 -0.44 -2.76 -0.16
N LEU A 159 0.60 -2.01 -0.54
CA LEU A 159 1.07 -0.84 0.18
C LEU A 159 0.49 0.42 -0.46
N LEU A 160 -0.05 1.30 0.36
CA LEU A 160 -0.72 2.53 -0.08
C LEU A 160 -0.09 3.72 0.67
N ASP A 161 0.73 4.51 -0.04
CA ASP A 161 1.44 5.67 0.53
C ASP A 161 0.65 6.96 0.28
N GLU A 162 -0.14 7.41 1.26
CA GLU A 162 -1.00 8.59 1.22
C GLU A 162 -1.82 8.73 -0.08
N PRO A 163 -2.50 7.67 -0.56
CA PRO A 163 -3.06 7.63 -1.91
C PRO A 163 -4.22 8.60 -2.12
N LEU A 164 -4.84 9.12 -1.05
CA LEU A 164 -5.99 10.03 -1.10
C LEU A 164 -5.62 11.51 -0.90
N GLY A 165 -4.36 11.80 -0.57
CA GLY A 165 -3.93 13.14 -0.17
C GLY A 165 -4.11 14.24 -1.24
N ALA A 166 -4.10 13.87 -2.53
CA ALA A 166 -4.26 14.79 -3.66
C ALA A 166 -5.72 15.00 -4.10
N LEU A 167 -6.70 14.37 -3.45
CA LEU A 167 -8.11 14.41 -3.82
C LEU A 167 -8.88 15.45 -3.00
N ASP A 168 -9.92 16.05 -3.60
CA ASP A 168 -10.89 16.84 -2.86
C ASP A 168 -11.68 16.00 -1.85
N LEU A 169 -12.34 16.62 -0.88
CA LEU A 169 -13.00 15.95 0.24
C LEU A 169 -14.09 14.97 -0.21
N GLN A 170 -14.91 15.35 -1.19
CA GLN A 170 -16.02 14.50 -1.65
C GLN A 170 -15.49 13.24 -2.34
N LEU A 171 -14.53 13.41 -3.24
CA LEU A 171 -13.89 12.30 -3.96
C LEU A 171 -13.09 11.41 -3.00
N ARG A 172 -12.41 12.02 -2.02
CA ARG A 172 -11.67 11.29 -0.98
C ARG A 172 -12.58 10.33 -0.20
N ARG A 173 -13.74 10.79 0.29
CA ARG A 173 -14.72 9.96 1.00
C ARG A 173 -15.27 8.82 0.13
N ALA A 174 -15.57 9.09 -1.13
CA ALA A 174 -15.99 8.05 -2.06
C ALA A 174 -14.92 6.99 -2.26
N MET A 175 -13.66 7.41 -2.42
CA MET A 175 -12.52 6.50 -2.60
C MET A 175 -12.19 5.68 -1.34
N GLN A 176 -12.40 6.21 -0.14
CA GLN A 176 -12.25 5.45 1.11
C GLN A 176 -13.19 4.23 1.14
N ILE A 177 -14.47 4.47 0.83
CA ILE A 177 -15.50 3.40 0.78
C ILE A 177 -15.11 2.36 -0.27
N GLU A 178 -14.69 2.82 -1.45
CA GLU A 178 -14.29 1.95 -2.55
C GLU A 178 -13.07 1.09 -2.22
N LEU A 179 -12.03 1.68 -1.62
CA LEU A 179 -10.82 0.94 -1.20
C LEU A 179 -11.13 -0.14 -0.16
N LYS A 180 -11.96 0.19 0.83
CA LYS A 180 -12.39 -0.79 1.85
C LYS A 180 -13.22 -1.91 1.25
N HIS A 181 -14.12 -1.59 0.32
CA HIS A 181 -14.91 -2.58 -0.40
C HIS A 181 -14.02 -3.50 -1.27
N LEU A 182 -13.08 -2.90 -2.00
CA LEU A 182 -12.11 -3.60 -2.83
C LEU A 182 -11.25 -4.57 -2.01
N GLN A 183 -10.73 -4.11 -0.88
CA GLN A 183 -9.92 -4.94 0.02
C GLN A 183 -10.72 -6.16 0.52
N LYS A 184 -11.96 -5.95 0.99
CA LYS A 184 -12.83 -7.05 1.42
C LYS A 184 -13.15 -8.04 0.30
N LYS A 185 -13.44 -7.54 -0.91
CA LYS A 185 -13.73 -8.37 -2.09
C LYS A 185 -12.54 -9.25 -2.49
N LEU A 186 -11.33 -8.72 -2.38
CA LEU A 186 -10.10 -9.42 -2.77
C LEU A 186 -9.51 -10.28 -1.66
N GLY A 187 -9.80 -9.98 -0.38
CA GLY A 187 -9.25 -10.69 0.78
C GLY A 187 -7.73 -10.56 0.94
N ILE A 188 -7.10 -9.55 0.31
CA ILE A 188 -5.66 -9.30 0.42
C ILE A 188 -5.36 -8.32 1.57
N THR A 189 -4.13 -8.35 2.07
CA THR A 189 -3.68 -7.46 3.15
C THR A 189 -3.38 -6.08 2.61
N PHE A 190 -3.94 -5.03 3.22
CA PHE A 190 -3.65 -3.63 2.90
C PHE A 190 -2.88 -2.97 4.03
N ILE A 191 -1.79 -2.29 3.68
CA ILE A 191 -1.05 -1.41 4.57
C ILE A 191 -1.19 0.00 4.04
N TYR A 192 -1.87 0.84 4.79
CA TYR A 192 -2.24 2.19 4.41
C TYR A 192 -1.46 3.21 5.24
N ILE A 193 -0.89 4.21 4.61
CA ILE A 193 -0.23 5.33 5.28
C ILE A 193 -1.07 6.58 5.13
N THR A 194 -1.31 7.25 6.24
CA THR A 194 -1.93 8.57 6.26
C THR A 194 -1.50 9.38 7.48
N HIS A 195 -1.72 10.68 7.42
CA HIS A 195 -1.68 11.58 8.57
C HIS A 195 -3.10 12.05 8.97
N ASP A 196 -4.12 11.61 8.24
CA ASP A 196 -5.53 11.93 8.46
C ASP A 196 -6.17 10.89 9.39
N GLN A 197 -6.66 11.35 10.55
CA GLN A 197 -7.28 10.50 11.57
C GLN A 197 -8.63 9.95 11.10
N GLU A 198 -9.43 10.75 10.35
CA GLU A 198 -10.73 10.33 9.82
C GLU A 198 -10.54 9.15 8.85
N GLU A 199 -9.53 9.22 7.97
CA GLU A 199 -9.20 8.10 7.09
C GLU A 199 -8.85 6.83 7.88
N ALA A 200 -7.95 6.95 8.87
CA ALA A 200 -7.52 5.81 9.67
C ALA A 200 -8.69 5.15 10.41
N ILE A 201 -9.57 5.94 11.03
CA ILE A 201 -10.73 5.44 11.78
C ILE A 201 -11.74 4.75 10.86
N ASN A 202 -12.04 5.34 9.71
CA ASN A 202 -13.09 4.84 8.83
C ASN A 202 -12.71 3.58 8.05
N MET A 203 -11.42 3.39 7.76
CA MET A 203 -10.98 2.36 6.83
C MET A 203 -10.36 1.13 7.52
N SER A 204 -9.74 1.30 8.68
CA SER A 204 -8.87 0.29 9.26
C SER A 204 -9.59 -0.76 10.09
N ASP A 205 -9.06 -1.96 10.09
CA ASP A 205 -9.36 -2.98 11.10
C ASP A 205 -8.50 -2.73 12.35
N ARG A 206 -7.22 -2.32 12.14
CA ARG A 206 -6.31 -1.84 13.20
C ARG A 206 -5.51 -0.63 12.73
N ILE A 207 -5.12 0.19 13.71
CA ILE A 207 -4.28 1.38 13.51
C ILE A 207 -3.01 1.22 14.34
N ALA A 208 -1.85 1.42 13.71
CA ALA A 208 -0.57 1.57 14.38
C ALA A 208 -0.20 3.05 14.40
N VAL A 209 -0.23 3.67 15.58
CA VAL A 209 0.12 5.09 15.76
C VAL A 209 1.64 5.19 15.89
N MET A 210 2.26 5.91 14.95
CA MET A 210 3.71 6.12 14.90
C MET A 210 4.08 7.52 15.38
N ARG A 211 5.10 7.59 16.22
CA ARG A 211 5.69 8.83 16.69
C ARG A 211 7.20 8.65 16.88
N ASP A 212 7.99 9.60 16.42
CA ASP A 212 9.46 9.65 16.63
C ASP A 212 10.16 8.32 16.29
N GLY A 213 9.80 7.71 15.15
CA GLY A 213 10.38 6.46 14.68
C GLY A 213 9.96 5.20 15.44
N ARG A 214 8.96 5.28 16.32
CA ARG A 214 8.45 4.15 17.12
C ARG A 214 6.94 3.98 16.96
N ILE A 215 6.44 2.77 17.25
CA ILE A 215 5.01 2.53 17.39
C ILE A 215 4.64 2.78 18.85
N GLY A 216 3.83 3.82 19.08
CA GLY A 216 3.34 4.18 20.41
C GLY A 216 2.15 3.34 20.86
N GLN A 217 1.25 3.03 19.93
CA GLN A 217 0.04 2.26 20.21
C GLN A 217 -0.42 1.49 18.97
N ILE A 218 -0.93 0.28 19.17
CA ILE A 218 -1.64 -0.49 18.16
C ILE A 218 -2.98 -0.90 18.74
N GLY A 219 -4.05 -0.74 17.97
CA GLY A 219 -5.39 -1.14 18.42
C GLY A 219 -6.43 -0.98 17.33
N THR A 220 -7.68 -1.35 17.62
CA THR A 220 -8.83 -1.04 16.78
C THR A 220 -9.08 0.46 16.72
N PRO A 221 -9.81 0.99 15.71
CA PRO A 221 -10.21 2.39 15.69
C PRO A 221 -10.85 2.89 16.99
N ASP A 222 -11.70 2.07 17.61
CA ASP A 222 -12.35 2.40 18.87
C ASP A 222 -11.36 2.53 20.04
N GLU A 223 -10.41 1.59 20.15
CA GLU A 223 -9.37 1.63 21.19
C GLU A 223 -8.44 2.85 21.03
N ILE A 224 -8.07 3.18 19.78
CA ILE A 224 -7.20 4.34 19.51
C ILE A 224 -7.92 5.66 19.79
N TYR A 225 -9.22 5.76 19.48
CA TYR A 225 -9.99 6.98 19.66
C TYR A 225 -10.40 7.20 21.13
N ASN A 226 -10.90 6.17 21.80
CA ASN A 226 -11.46 6.29 23.16
C ASN A 226 -10.42 6.08 24.27
N HIS A 227 -9.30 5.40 23.98
CA HIS A 227 -8.25 5.08 24.95
C HIS A 227 -6.85 5.39 24.41
N PRO A 228 -6.57 6.66 24.01
CA PRO A 228 -5.25 7.07 23.50
C PRO A 228 -4.18 6.94 24.59
N LYS A 229 -2.95 6.54 24.13
CA LYS A 229 -1.74 6.44 24.97
C LYS A 229 -0.75 7.55 24.70
#